data_069bd932dedec5b8a32b9c88a1921307
#
_entry.id   069bd932dedec5b8a32b9c88a1921307
#
_cell.length_a   1.000
_cell.length_b   1.000
_cell.length_c   1.000
_cell.angle_alpha   90.00
_cell.angle_beta   90.00
_cell.angle_gamma   90.00
#
_symmetry.space_group_name_H-M   'P 1'
#
loop_
_entity.id
_entity.type
_entity.pdbx_description
1 polymer ?
#
loop_
_entity_poly.entity_id
_entity_poly.type
_entity_poly.pdbx_seq_one_letter_code
_entity_poly.pdbx_strand_id
1 'polypeptide(L)'
;PEIKRRLLDAGCTAPLIGDFHYNGHLLLTKHPACARALDKYRINPGNVGTGHRRDEQFATICRVAADHGKPVRIGVNGGSLNQELVMARMQENTDRDLGKSSEEIINECMIASALDSTALALESGLRKDQIIISCKVSRPRDLIAVYRDLASKTDQPLHLGLTEAGMGIKGLVWSSAAMSVLLNDGIGDTIRVSLTPRPGGDRRDEVYAACELLQALGLRSFSPSVTACPGCGRTTSATFQELAERIKDYRKIIAFRNILIHAYATVDDRIVWGVVEGDLPALRASLTELLPDS
;
A
#
# COMPACT_ATOMS: atom_id res chain seq x y z
N PRO A 1 17.78 -10.17 -11.86
CA PRO A 1 17.80 -9.77 -13.29
C PRO A 1 16.77 -10.50 -14.14
N GLU A 2 16.74 -11.82 -14.06
CA GLU A 2 15.84 -12.65 -14.90
C GLU A 2 14.35 -12.35 -14.67
N ILE A 3 13.92 -12.18 -13.42
CA ILE A 3 12.54 -11.77 -13.11
C ILE A 3 12.21 -10.43 -13.76
N LYS A 4 13.09 -9.44 -13.65
CA LYS A 4 12.89 -8.11 -14.26
C LYS A 4 12.78 -8.22 -15.79
N ARG A 5 13.64 -9.01 -16.42
CA ARG A 5 13.59 -9.25 -17.85
C ARG A 5 12.26 -9.87 -18.28
N ARG A 6 11.81 -10.95 -17.60
CA ARG A 6 10.52 -11.61 -17.90
C ARG A 6 9.32 -10.70 -17.69
N LEU A 7 9.34 -9.83 -16.70
CA LEU A 7 8.28 -8.84 -16.49
C LEU A 7 8.20 -7.87 -17.67
N LEU A 8 9.35 -7.35 -18.10
CA LEU A 8 9.41 -6.44 -19.25
C LEU A 8 8.99 -7.13 -20.54
N ASP A 9 9.45 -8.37 -20.78
CA ASP A 9 9.05 -9.17 -21.95
C ASP A 9 7.53 -9.44 -21.97
N ALA A 10 6.90 -9.53 -20.80
CA ALA A 10 5.44 -9.66 -20.65
C ALA A 10 4.68 -8.31 -20.68
N GLY A 11 5.35 -7.21 -20.98
CA GLY A 11 4.76 -5.87 -21.01
C GLY A 11 4.45 -5.29 -19.62
N CYS A 12 4.96 -5.90 -18.54
CA CYS A 12 4.76 -5.43 -17.18
C CYS A 12 5.86 -4.44 -16.78
N THR A 13 5.49 -3.19 -16.57
CA THR A 13 6.39 -2.10 -16.17
C THR A 13 6.41 -1.86 -14.67
N ALA A 14 5.72 -2.68 -13.87
CA ALA A 14 5.68 -2.54 -12.41
C ALA A 14 7.09 -2.56 -11.80
N PRO A 15 7.40 -1.64 -10.86
CA PRO A 15 8.70 -1.60 -10.19
C PRO A 15 8.95 -2.87 -9.37
N LEU A 16 10.15 -3.44 -9.47
CA LEU A 16 10.58 -4.60 -8.70
C LEU A 16 11.33 -4.15 -7.44
N ILE A 17 10.77 -4.47 -6.28
CA ILE A 17 11.32 -4.06 -4.99
C ILE A 17 12.02 -5.26 -4.33
N GLY A 18 13.30 -5.11 -4.00
CA GLY A 18 14.03 -6.09 -3.21
C GLY A 18 13.76 -5.89 -1.71
N ASP A 19 13.27 -6.91 -1.04
CA ASP A 19 13.02 -6.90 0.41
C ASP A 19 14.15 -7.66 1.12
N PHE A 20 15.08 -6.91 1.73
CA PHE A 20 16.31 -7.46 2.28
C PHE A 20 16.23 -7.64 3.78
N HIS A 21 16.65 -8.83 4.20
CA HIS A 21 16.82 -9.22 5.59
C HIS A 21 18.22 -9.84 5.76
N TYR A 22 18.85 -9.71 6.92
CA TYR A 22 20.12 -10.31 7.35
C TYR A 22 21.28 -10.22 6.33
N ASN A 23 21.16 -10.85 5.17
CA ASN A 23 22.23 -10.97 4.16
C ASN A 23 22.11 -9.96 3.01
N GLY A 24 21.25 -8.96 3.12
CA GLY A 24 21.01 -7.99 2.04
C GLY A 24 22.28 -7.28 1.57
N HIS A 25 23.15 -6.86 2.50
CA HIS A 25 24.44 -6.23 2.20
C HIS A 25 25.34 -7.16 1.39
N LEU A 26 25.40 -8.46 1.70
CA LEU A 26 26.19 -9.44 0.93
C LEU A 26 25.61 -9.70 -0.45
N LEU A 27 24.28 -9.83 -0.55
CA LEU A 27 23.60 -10.07 -1.83
C LEU A 27 23.83 -8.92 -2.81
N LEU A 28 23.69 -7.69 -2.36
CA LEU A 28 23.82 -6.51 -3.21
C LEU A 28 25.29 -6.26 -3.62
N THR A 29 26.26 -6.53 -2.74
CA THR A 29 27.69 -6.35 -3.05
C THR A 29 28.23 -7.47 -3.93
N LYS A 30 27.87 -8.74 -3.67
CA LYS A 30 28.34 -9.89 -4.46
C LYS A 30 27.64 -10.03 -5.81
N HIS A 31 26.43 -9.48 -5.95
CA HIS A 31 25.63 -9.60 -7.14
C HIS A 31 25.19 -8.23 -7.68
N PRO A 32 26.10 -7.40 -8.23
CA PRO A 32 25.80 -6.05 -8.69
C PRO A 32 24.75 -6.02 -9.81
N ALA A 33 24.59 -7.09 -10.56
CA ALA A 33 23.52 -7.23 -11.56
C ALA A 33 22.12 -7.27 -10.88
N CYS A 34 22.01 -7.85 -9.70
CA CYS A 34 20.79 -7.83 -8.89
C CYS A 34 20.52 -6.41 -8.39
N ALA A 35 21.53 -5.73 -7.84
CA ALA A 35 21.39 -4.34 -7.38
C ALA A 35 20.88 -3.41 -8.49
N ARG A 36 21.42 -3.52 -9.70
CA ARG A 36 20.97 -2.73 -10.85
C ARG A 36 19.56 -3.06 -11.33
N ALA A 37 19.16 -4.33 -11.29
CA ALA A 37 17.87 -4.80 -11.81
C ALA A 37 16.67 -4.41 -10.93
N LEU A 38 16.89 -4.19 -9.64
CA LEU A 38 15.87 -3.73 -8.71
C LEU A 38 15.61 -2.25 -8.86
N ASP A 39 14.35 -1.85 -8.67
CA ASP A 39 13.93 -0.44 -8.78
C ASP A 39 13.95 0.25 -7.41
N LYS A 40 13.87 -0.50 -6.31
CA LYS A 40 13.91 -0.01 -4.93
C LYS A 40 14.39 -1.10 -3.99
N TYR A 41 15.03 -0.72 -2.88
CA TYR A 41 15.38 -1.64 -1.80
C TYR A 41 14.53 -1.38 -0.57
N ARG A 42 14.07 -2.42 0.10
CA ARG A 42 13.50 -2.33 1.44
C ARG A 42 14.47 -2.93 2.44
N ILE A 43 14.72 -2.19 3.50
CA ILE A 43 15.60 -2.60 4.60
C ILE A 43 14.79 -2.54 5.90
N ASN A 44 14.86 -3.60 6.70
CA ASN A 44 14.39 -3.56 8.09
C ASN A 44 15.61 -3.35 9.00
N PRO A 45 15.77 -2.18 9.64
CA PRO A 45 16.94 -1.89 10.48
C PRO A 45 17.16 -2.90 11.61
N GLY A 46 16.07 -3.45 12.15
CA GLY A 46 16.14 -4.49 13.20
C GLY A 46 16.61 -5.86 12.72
N ASN A 47 16.62 -6.12 11.40
CA ASN A 47 16.93 -7.42 10.81
C ASN A 47 18.12 -7.37 9.84
N VAL A 48 18.92 -6.32 9.82
CA VAL A 48 20.07 -6.21 8.89
C VAL A 48 21.27 -6.98 9.43
N GLY A 49 21.42 -7.06 10.74
CA GLY A 49 22.50 -7.74 11.41
C GLY A 49 22.33 -7.70 12.94
N THR A 50 23.34 -8.15 13.66
CA THR A 50 23.35 -8.17 15.13
C THR A 50 24.47 -7.32 15.71
N GLY A 51 24.22 -6.64 16.83
CA GLY A 51 25.20 -5.85 17.57
C GLY A 51 25.80 -4.71 16.73
N HIS A 52 27.07 -4.40 16.96
CA HIS A 52 27.79 -3.30 16.30
C HIS A 52 27.90 -3.40 14.77
N ARG A 53 27.72 -4.59 14.20
CA ARG A 53 27.74 -4.78 12.73
C ARG A 53 26.45 -4.37 12.04
N ARG A 54 25.37 -4.17 12.78
CA ARG A 54 24.05 -3.81 12.23
C ARG A 54 24.11 -2.50 11.44
N ASP A 55 24.68 -1.48 12.03
CA ASP A 55 24.73 -0.15 11.43
C ASP A 55 25.67 -0.10 10.22
N GLU A 56 26.81 -0.83 10.27
CA GLU A 56 27.72 -0.99 9.13
C GLU A 56 27.06 -1.72 7.95
N GLN A 57 26.31 -2.79 8.23
CA GLN A 57 25.58 -3.55 7.21
C GLN A 57 24.44 -2.74 6.60
N PHE A 58 23.73 -1.99 7.41
CA PHE A 58 22.70 -1.05 6.97
C PHE A 58 23.32 0.04 6.06
N ALA A 59 24.38 0.68 6.51
CA ALA A 59 25.12 1.69 5.75
C ALA A 59 25.66 1.14 4.42
N THR A 60 26.08 -0.11 4.38
CA THR A 60 26.55 -0.78 3.15
C THR A 60 25.41 -0.88 2.12
N ILE A 61 24.19 -1.27 2.53
CA ILE A 61 23.04 -1.32 1.62
C ILE A 61 22.69 0.09 1.13
N CYS A 62 22.75 1.10 2.01
CA CYS A 62 22.48 2.49 1.66
C CYS A 62 23.50 3.03 0.64
N ARG A 63 24.80 2.75 0.82
CA ARG A 63 25.85 3.12 -0.16
C ARG A 63 25.59 2.49 -1.53
N VAL A 64 25.30 1.18 -1.58
CA VAL A 64 24.95 0.50 -2.84
C VAL A 64 23.72 1.14 -3.50
N ALA A 65 22.72 1.53 -2.70
CA ALA A 65 21.55 2.21 -3.21
C ALA A 65 21.89 3.59 -3.79
N ALA A 66 22.73 4.37 -3.09
CA ALA A 66 23.22 5.67 -3.55
C ALA A 66 24.00 5.53 -4.87
N ASP A 67 24.94 4.59 -4.95
CA ASP A 67 25.78 4.33 -6.15
C ASP A 67 24.94 3.97 -7.38
N HIS A 68 23.80 3.31 -7.18
CA HIS A 68 22.88 2.92 -8.25
C HIS A 68 21.67 3.87 -8.42
N GLY A 69 21.61 4.98 -7.67
CA GLY A 69 20.50 5.93 -7.71
C GLY A 69 19.15 5.32 -7.29
N LYS A 70 19.15 4.28 -6.44
CA LYS A 70 17.93 3.57 -6.05
C LYS A 70 17.32 4.15 -4.78
N PRO A 71 15.99 4.33 -4.70
CA PRO A 71 15.33 4.68 -3.47
C PRO A 71 15.36 3.51 -2.48
N VAL A 72 15.35 3.86 -1.19
CA VAL A 72 15.32 2.91 -0.08
C VAL A 72 14.08 3.14 0.77
N ARG A 73 13.38 2.06 1.11
CA ARG A 73 12.35 2.09 2.14
C ARG A 73 12.91 1.54 3.44
N ILE A 74 13.03 2.39 4.44
CA ILE A 74 13.34 2.02 5.81
C ILE A 74 12.06 1.48 6.43
N GLY A 75 12.04 0.17 6.67
CA GLY A 75 10.84 -0.55 7.10
C GLY A 75 10.97 -1.12 8.50
N VAL A 76 10.57 -0.35 9.50
CA VAL A 76 10.57 -0.77 10.91
C VAL A 76 9.30 -1.55 11.23
N ASN A 77 9.45 -2.65 11.96
CA ASN A 77 8.33 -3.43 12.51
C ASN A 77 8.46 -3.53 14.02
N GLY A 78 7.37 -3.42 14.76
CA GLY A 78 7.36 -3.50 16.22
C GLY A 78 8.01 -4.78 16.77
N GLY A 79 7.83 -5.92 16.10
CA GLY A 79 8.42 -7.20 16.51
C GLY A 79 9.92 -7.37 16.26
N SER A 80 10.60 -6.41 15.59
CA SER A 80 12.04 -6.47 15.27
C SER A 80 12.83 -5.28 15.82
N LEU A 81 12.32 -4.62 16.85
CA LEU A 81 13.02 -3.53 17.52
C LEU A 81 14.25 -4.01 18.31
N ASN A 82 15.18 -3.09 18.50
CA ASN A 82 16.30 -3.33 19.42
C ASN A 82 15.76 -3.47 20.85
N GLN A 83 15.95 -4.66 21.42
CA GLN A 83 15.45 -5.00 22.77
C GLN A 83 16.10 -4.14 23.85
N GLU A 84 17.37 -3.77 23.71
CA GLU A 84 18.07 -2.90 24.65
C GLU A 84 17.43 -1.52 24.70
N LEU A 85 17.06 -0.95 23.54
CA LEU A 85 16.36 0.32 23.47
C LEU A 85 15.00 0.24 24.14
N VAL A 86 14.22 -0.81 23.85
CA VAL A 86 12.89 -1.01 24.44
C VAL A 86 12.99 -1.15 25.97
N MET A 87 13.92 -1.96 26.46
CA MET A 87 14.14 -2.15 27.90
C MET A 87 14.56 -0.84 28.59
N ALA A 88 15.48 -0.09 28.00
CA ALA A 88 15.92 1.20 28.54
C ALA A 88 14.76 2.19 28.65
N ARG A 89 13.88 2.26 27.63
CA ARG A 89 12.68 3.13 27.66
C ARG A 89 11.63 2.65 28.65
N MET A 90 11.44 1.34 28.82
CA MET A 90 10.57 0.80 29.85
C MET A 90 11.07 1.12 31.27
N GLN A 91 12.39 1.02 31.48
CA GLN A 91 12.99 1.39 32.77
C GLN A 91 12.83 2.89 33.03
N GLU A 92 13.13 3.76 32.04
CA GLU A 92 12.91 5.21 32.16
C GLU A 92 11.47 5.54 32.51
N ASN A 93 10.49 4.87 31.89
CA ASN A 93 9.07 5.05 32.21
C ASN A 93 8.75 4.74 33.67
N THR A 94 9.36 3.68 34.21
CA THR A 94 9.18 3.28 35.60
C THR A 94 9.86 4.26 36.55
N ASP A 95 11.13 4.61 36.29
CA ASP A 95 11.94 5.46 37.17
C ASP A 95 11.39 6.89 37.27
N ARG A 96 10.77 7.38 36.21
CA ARG A 96 10.21 8.73 36.11
C ARG A 96 8.70 8.80 36.30
N ASP A 97 8.06 7.65 36.56
CA ASP A 97 6.60 7.52 36.73
C ASP A 97 5.79 8.21 35.62
N LEU A 98 6.19 7.92 34.34
CA LEU A 98 5.58 8.58 33.18
C LEU A 98 4.19 8.03 32.84
N GLY A 99 3.75 6.93 33.43
CA GLY A 99 2.43 6.33 33.28
C GLY A 99 2.10 5.81 31.89
N LYS A 100 3.12 5.58 31.03
CA LYS A 100 2.92 5.06 29.65
C LYS A 100 2.72 3.56 29.66
N SER A 101 1.82 3.08 28.80
CA SER A 101 1.67 1.66 28.53
C SER A 101 2.86 1.08 27.76
N SER A 102 3.03 -0.24 27.82
CA SER A 102 4.09 -0.92 27.05
C SER A 102 3.95 -0.71 25.54
N GLU A 103 2.72 -0.63 25.05
CA GLU A 103 2.43 -0.37 23.63
C GLU A 103 2.89 1.03 23.21
N GLU A 104 2.63 2.05 24.02
CA GLU A 104 3.06 3.42 23.76
C GLU A 104 4.60 3.51 23.70
N ILE A 105 5.29 2.84 24.63
CA ILE A 105 6.75 2.79 24.64
C ILE A 105 7.30 2.10 23.38
N ILE A 106 6.71 0.97 22.98
CA ILE A 106 7.10 0.26 21.75
C ILE A 106 6.89 1.14 20.53
N ASN A 107 5.77 1.87 20.45
CA ASN A 107 5.46 2.78 19.37
C ASN A 107 6.48 3.93 19.30
N GLU A 108 6.85 4.52 20.42
CA GLU A 108 7.90 5.54 20.51
C GLU A 108 9.26 5.02 20.09
N CYS A 109 9.65 3.81 20.53
CA CYS A 109 10.90 3.16 20.12
C CYS A 109 10.93 2.88 18.62
N MET A 110 9.79 2.53 18.03
CA MET A 110 9.69 2.29 16.59
C MET A 110 9.91 3.57 15.78
N ILE A 111 9.31 4.67 16.20
CA ILE A 111 9.49 5.98 15.58
C ILE A 111 10.95 6.43 15.72
N ALA A 112 11.52 6.35 16.91
CA ALA A 112 12.93 6.68 17.15
C ALA A 112 13.86 5.86 16.23
N SER A 113 13.66 4.53 16.17
CA SER A 113 14.44 3.66 15.29
C SER A 113 14.32 4.03 13.80
N ALA A 114 13.14 4.47 13.36
CA ALA A 114 12.93 4.92 11.98
C ALA A 114 13.67 6.21 11.68
N LEU A 115 13.63 7.20 12.59
CA LEU A 115 14.30 8.48 12.45
C LEU A 115 15.82 8.35 12.52
N ASP A 116 16.35 7.57 13.47
CA ASP A 116 17.79 7.29 13.60
C ASP A 116 18.32 6.56 12.36
N SER A 117 17.56 5.59 11.86
CA SER A 117 17.93 4.89 10.60
C SER A 117 17.87 5.81 9.39
N THR A 118 16.99 6.79 9.38
CA THR A 118 16.92 7.81 8.33
C THR A 118 18.15 8.73 8.37
N ALA A 119 18.57 9.15 9.54
CA ALA A 119 19.79 9.94 9.72
C ALA A 119 21.02 9.15 9.22
N LEU A 120 21.17 7.89 9.64
CA LEU A 120 22.24 7.02 9.18
C LEU A 120 22.22 6.78 7.66
N ALA A 121 21.05 6.68 7.06
CA ALA A 121 20.90 6.53 5.61
C ALA A 121 21.39 7.76 4.85
N LEU A 122 21.08 8.98 5.35
CA LEU A 122 21.60 10.23 4.81
C LEU A 122 23.12 10.33 4.95
N GLU A 123 23.66 10.03 6.11
CA GLU A 123 25.11 9.97 6.37
C GLU A 123 25.82 8.95 5.47
N SER A 124 25.12 7.89 5.08
CA SER A 124 25.63 6.84 4.18
C SER A 124 25.55 7.21 2.69
N GLY A 125 25.13 8.45 2.34
CA GLY A 125 25.15 8.98 0.98
C GLY A 125 23.82 8.97 0.24
N LEU A 126 22.71 8.53 0.86
CA LEU A 126 21.38 8.69 0.25
C LEU A 126 20.93 10.15 0.31
N ARG A 127 20.23 10.60 -0.73
CA ARG A 127 19.55 11.89 -0.75
C ARG A 127 18.19 11.79 -0.06
N LYS A 128 17.66 12.93 0.40
CA LYS A 128 16.33 12.99 1.02
C LYS A 128 15.22 12.39 0.13
N ASP A 129 15.27 12.66 -1.16
CA ASP A 129 14.29 12.18 -2.15
C ASP A 129 14.39 10.67 -2.47
N GLN A 130 15.39 9.98 -1.93
CA GLN A 130 15.56 8.53 -2.08
C GLN A 130 15.05 7.72 -0.87
N ILE A 131 14.57 8.37 0.18
CA ILE A 131 14.20 7.68 1.43
C ILE A 131 12.68 7.67 1.59
N ILE A 132 12.12 6.51 1.92
CA ILE A 132 10.72 6.29 2.27
C ILE A 132 10.70 5.59 3.62
N ILE A 133 9.79 5.97 4.52
CA ILE A 133 9.70 5.37 5.86
C ILE A 133 8.41 4.52 5.97
N SER A 134 8.51 3.39 6.65
CA SER A 134 7.35 2.63 7.09
C SER A 134 7.54 2.07 8.50
N CYS A 135 6.55 2.29 9.35
CA CYS A 135 6.46 1.77 10.72
C CYS A 135 5.21 0.89 10.82
N LYS A 136 5.39 -0.43 10.85
CA LYS A 136 4.28 -1.38 10.79
C LYS A 136 3.98 -2.02 12.12
N VAL A 137 2.73 -1.96 12.50
CA VAL A 137 2.13 -2.59 13.68
C VAL A 137 0.95 -3.45 13.27
N SER A 138 0.44 -4.29 14.18
CA SER A 138 -0.65 -5.22 13.89
C SER A 138 -2.03 -4.65 14.22
N ARG A 139 -2.13 -3.62 15.06
CA ARG A 139 -3.41 -3.05 15.50
C ARG A 139 -3.71 -1.71 14.81
N PRO A 140 -4.95 -1.50 14.32
CA PRO A 140 -5.34 -0.27 13.64
C PRO A 140 -5.11 1.01 14.44
N ARG A 141 -5.45 1.02 15.73
CA ARG A 141 -5.27 2.20 16.59
C ARG A 141 -3.81 2.59 16.76
N ASP A 142 -2.94 1.60 16.92
CA ASP A 142 -1.50 1.82 17.07
C ASP A 142 -0.91 2.36 15.77
N LEU A 143 -1.36 1.84 14.60
CA LEU A 143 -0.91 2.36 13.32
C LEU A 143 -1.26 3.84 13.16
N ILE A 144 -2.49 4.22 13.50
CA ILE A 144 -2.94 5.61 13.43
C ILE A 144 -2.09 6.50 14.34
N ALA A 145 -1.88 6.10 15.59
CA ALA A 145 -1.08 6.85 16.55
C ALA A 145 0.37 7.02 16.07
N VAL A 146 1.02 5.93 15.64
CA VAL A 146 2.40 5.92 15.16
C VAL A 146 2.57 6.85 13.95
N TYR A 147 1.69 6.77 12.96
CA TYR A 147 1.88 7.57 11.75
C TYR A 147 1.51 9.05 11.93
N ARG A 148 0.57 9.38 12.82
CA ARG A 148 0.31 10.78 13.18
C ARG A 148 1.51 11.40 13.88
N ASP A 149 2.14 10.68 14.81
CA ASP A 149 3.33 11.15 15.48
C ASP A 149 4.54 11.20 14.53
N LEU A 150 4.76 10.16 13.71
CA LEU A 150 5.84 10.12 12.73
C LEU A 150 5.72 11.25 11.71
N ALA A 151 4.53 11.50 11.17
CA ALA A 151 4.28 12.56 10.19
C ALA A 151 4.57 13.97 10.75
N SER A 152 4.45 14.17 12.06
CA SER A 152 4.83 15.43 12.70
C SER A 152 6.34 15.64 12.86
N LYS A 153 7.13 14.57 12.65
CA LYS A 153 8.59 14.53 12.91
C LYS A 153 9.45 14.41 11.64
N THR A 154 8.84 14.16 10.49
CA THR A 154 9.58 13.95 9.24
C THR A 154 8.80 14.41 8.02
N ASP A 155 9.52 14.93 7.02
CA ASP A 155 9.00 15.26 5.69
C ASP A 155 9.20 14.11 4.69
N GLN A 156 9.71 12.96 5.13
CA GLN A 156 9.94 11.81 4.26
C GLN A 156 8.61 11.17 3.84
N PRO A 157 8.48 10.70 2.59
CA PRO A 157 7.33 9.93 2.16
C PRO A 157 7.06 8.73 3.06
N LEU A 158 5.79 8.49 3.38
CA LEU A 158 5.35 7.45 4.30
C LEU A 158 4.66 6.30 3.57
N HIS A 159 5.07 5.08 3.88
CA HIS A 159 4.45 3.86 3.34
C HIS A 159 3.57 3.19 4.39
N LEU A 160 2.26 3.28 4.22
CA LEU A 160 1.28 2.74 5.16
C LEU A 160 1.06 1.23 4.98
N GLY A 161 0.66 0.58 6.05
CA GLY A 161 0.16 -0.79 6.05
C GLY A 161 0.28 -1.46 7.42
N LEU A 162 -0.69 -2.30 7.74
CA LEU A 162 -0.58 -3.21 8.88
C LEU A 162 0.38 -4.36 8.57
N THR A 163 0.94 -4.95 9.61
CA THR A 163 1.52 -6.29 9.58
C THR A 163 0.60 -7.25 10.31
N GLU A 164 0.49 -8.50 9.84
CA GLU A 164 -0.33 -9.52 10.51
C GLU A 164 -1.79 -9.10 10.71
N ALA A 165 -2.37 -8.39 9.74
CA ALA A 165 -3.75 -7.90 9.83
C ALA A 165 -4.78 -9.03 9.93
N GLY A 166 -4.44 -10.22 9.45
CA GLY A 166 -5.28 -11.40 9.47
C GLY A 166 -5.74 -11.85 8.10
N MET A 167 -6.59 -12.87 8.10
CA MET A 167 -7.11 -13.53 6.90
C MET A 167 -8.49 -12.98 6.51
N GLY A 168 -8.76 -12.90 5.20
CA GLY A 168 -10.09 -12.60 4.66
C GLY A 168 -10.67 -11.28 5.20
N ILE A 169 -11.92 -11.31 5.64
CA ILE A 169 -12.67 -10.13 6.09
C ILE A 169 -11.95 -9.39 7.21
N LYS A 170 -11.40 -10.12 8.20
CA LYS A 170 -10.67 -9.47 9.32
C LYS A 170 -9.51 -8.64 8.78
N GLY A 171 -8.67 -9.21 7.93
CA GLY A 171 -7.51 -8.52 7.38
C GLY A 171 -7.90 -7.31 6.53
N LEU A 172 -8.94 -7.44 5.72
CA LEU A 172 -9.48 -6.33 4.90
C LEU A 172 -10.01 -5.19 5.76
N VAL A 173 -10.89 -5.51 6.72
CA VAL A 173 -11.50 -4.50 7.59
C VAL A 173 -10.46 -3.78 8.45
N TRP A 174 -9.51 -4.52 9.04
CA TRP A 174 -8.47 -3.92 9.87
C TRP A 174 -7.53 -3.03 9.06
N SER A 175 -7.10 -3.49 7.89
CA SER A 175 -6.25 -2.69 6.99
C SER A 175 -6.97 -1.43 6.52
N SER A 176 -8.22 -1.56 6.10
CA SER A 176 -9.03 -0.43 5.63
C SER A 176 -9.29 0.58 6.75
N ALA A 177 -9.69 0.12 7.94
CA ALA A 177 -9.97 1.00 9.08
C ALA A 177 -8.76 1.86 9.47
N ALA A 178 -7.56 1.27 9.52
CA ALA A 178 -6.36 2.00 9.86
C ALA A 178 -5.93 2.98 8.78
N MET A 179 -5.86 2.51 7.53
CA MET A 179 -5.34 3.31 6.42
C MET A 179 -6.31 4.40 5.98
N SER A 180 -7.63 4.19 6.07
CA SER A 180 -8.62 5.22 5.74
C SER A 180 -8.49 6.47 6.59
N VAL A 181 -8.28 6.30 7.90
CA VAL A 181 -8.11 7.44 8.81
C VAL A 181 -6.87 8.24 8.42
N LEU A 182 -5.74 7.58 8.24
CA LEU A 182 -4.48 8.24 7.89
C LEU A 182 -4.53 8.93 6.53
N LEU A 183 -5.10 8.26 5.53
CA LEU A 183 -5.25 8.83 4.19
C LEU A 183 -6.18 10.04 4.17
N ASN A 184 -7.26 10.05 4.97
CA ASN A 184 -8.12 11.22 5.16
C ASN A 184 -7.43 12.37 5.91
N ASP A 185 -6.46 12.05 6.78
CA ASP A 185 -5.62 13.06 7.43
C ASP A 185 -4.52 13.60 6.47
N GLY A 186 -4.45 13.12 5.23
CA GLY A 186 -3.40 13.47 4.27
C GLY A 186 -2.06 12.77 4.53
N ILE A 187 -2.05 11.72 5.36
CA ILE A 187 -0.85 10.97 5.73
C ILE A 187 -0.76 9.69 4.89
N GLY A 188 0.35 9.54 4.17
CA GLY A 188 0.67 8.33 3.40
C GLY A 188 0.77 8.57 1.90
N ASP A 189 1.91 8.16 1.32
CA ASP A 189 2.25 8.33 -0.09
C ASP A 189 2.14 7.03 -0.88
N THR A 190 2.34 5.91 -0.20
CA THR A 190 2.14 4.57 -0.74
C THR A 190 1.50 3.67 0.31
N ILE A 191 0.75 2.66 -0.13
CA ILE A 191 0.06 1.74 0.77
C ILE A 191 0.36 0.28 0.43
N ARG A 192 0.20 -0.60 1.41
CA ARG A 192 0.18 -2.04 1.22
C ARG A 192 -0.86 -2.69 2.12
N VAL A 193 -1.83 -3.36 1.52
CA VAL A 193 -2.67 -4.33 2.21
C VAL A 193 -1.87 -5.62 2.37
N SER A 194 -1.82 -6.21 3.55
CA SER A 194 -1.10 -7.46 3.83
C SER A 194 -2.04 -8.45 4.49
N LEU A 195 -2.53 -9.40 3.70
CA LEU A 195 -3.42 -10.44 4.16
C LEU A 195 -2.63 -11.73 4.45
N THR A 196 -3.09 -12.48 5.45
CA THR A 196 -2.67 -13.88 5.58
C THR A 196 -3.31 -14.67 4.44
N PRO A 197 -2.54 -15.28 3.52
CA PRO A 197 -3.11 -15.96 2.37
C PRO A 197 -3.86 -17.22 2.80
N ARG A 198 -5.01 -17.48 2.18
CA ARG A 198 -5.66 -18.80 2.27
C ARG A 198 -4.87 -19.79 1.42
N PRO A 199 -4.82 -21.07 1.78
CA PRO A 199 -4.28 -22.09 0.89
C PRO A 199 -4.97 -22.04 -0.50
N GLY A 200 -4.18 -21.87 -1.57
CA GLY A 200 -4.70 -21.70 -2.93
C GLY A 200 -5.36 -20.34 -3.23
N GLY A 201 -5.35 -19.41 -2.30
CA GLY A 201 -5.93 -18.07 -2.49
C GLY A 201 -5.14 -17.19 -3.47
N ASP A 202 -5.84 -16.26 -4.08
CA ASP A 202 -5.25 -15.30 -5.02
C ASP A 202 -4.48 -14.20 -4.26
N ARG A 203 -3.19 -14.09 -4.52
CA ARG A 203 -2.35 -13.03 -3.93
C ARG A 203 -2.65 -11.63 -4.48
N ARG A 204 -3.38 -11.53 -5.58
CA ARG A 204 -3.83 -10.25 -6.14
C ARG A 204 -4.93 -9.59 -5.30
N ASP A 205 -5.60 -10.33 -4.42
CA ASP A 205 -6.63 -9.80 -3.51
C ASP A 205 -6.11 -8.62 -2.68
N GLU A 206 -4.84 -8.65 -2.28
CA GLU A 206 -4.19 -7.53 -1.57
C GLU A 206 -4.14 -6.25 -2.42
N VAL A 207 -3.90 -6.39 -3.72
CA VAL A 207 -3.85 -5.27 -4.67
C VAL A 207 -5.25 -4.75 -4.96
N TYR A 208 -6.20 -5.63 -5.19
CA TYR A 208 -7.61 -5.24 -5.41
C TYR A 208 -8.17 -4.49 -4.20
N ALA A 209 -7.92 -4.99 -2.99
CA ALA A 209 -8.33 -4.32 -1.76
C ALA A 209 -7.69 -2.93 -1.60
N ALA A 210 -6.42 -2.78 -1.96
CA ALA A 210 -5.74 -1.48 -1.94
C ALA A 210 -6.32 -0.51 -2.97
N CYS A 211 -6.62 -0.99 -4.17
CA CYS A 211 -7.28 -0.18 -5.22
C CYS A 211 -8.67 0.28 -4.77
N GLU A 212 -9.49 -0.64 -4.25
CA GLU A 212 -10.84 -0.32 -3.75
C GLU A 212 -10.80 0.67 -2.58
N LEU A 213 -9.84 0.53 -1.66
CA LEU A 213 -9.66 1.48 -0.57
C LEU A 213 -9.39 2.89 -1.09
N LEU A 214 -8.44 3.04 -2.01
CA LEU A 214 -8.09 4.35 -2.57
C LEU A 214 -9.24 4.95 -3.40
N GLN A 215 -9.98 4.10 -4.10
CA GLN A 215 -11.15 4.50 -4.89
C GLN A 215 -12.32 4.91 -4.00
N ALA A 216 -12.60 4.17 -2.93
CA ALA A 216 -13.64 4.50 -1.96
C ALA A 216 -13.41 5.85 -1.26
N LEU A 217 -12.14 6.23 -1.08
CA LEU A 217 -11.75 7.53 -0.52
C LEU A 217 -11.65 8.66 -1.58
N GLY A 218 -11.91 8.38 -2.85
CA GLY A 218 -11.79 9.35 -3.94
C GLY A 218 -10.36 9.77 -4.28
N LEU A 219 -9.35 9.08 -3.77
CA LEU A 219 -7.93 9.42 -3.97
C LEU A 219 -7.40 8.95 -5.32
N ARG A 220 -7.92 7.86 -5.85
CA ARG A 220 -7.55 7.27 -7.14
C ARG A 220 -8.78 6.64 -7.79
N SER A 221 -8.76 6.51 -9.11
CA SER A 221 -9.77 5.79 -9.87
C SER A 221 -9.07 4.66 -10.65
N PHE A 222 -9.47 3.42 -10.41
CA PHE A 222 -8.90 2.23 -11.06
C PHE A 222 -9.91 1.55 -11.96
N SER A 223 -11.16 1.47 -11.49
CA SER A 223 -12.25 0.84 -12.21
C SER A 223 -13.55 1.57 -11.91
N PRO A 224 -14.54 1.49 -12.81
CA PRO A 224 -15.87 1.98 -12.51
C PRO A 224 -16.51 1.18 -11.37
N SER A 225 -17.29 1.87 -10.52
CA SER A 225 -18.04 1.24 -9.44
C SER A 225 -19.41 0.80 -9.94
N VAL A 226 -19.68 -0.50 -9.91
CA VAL A 226 -21.01 -1.06 -10.21
C VAL A 226 -21.66 -1.47 -8.90
N THR A 227 -22.81 -0.88 -8.60
CA THR A 227 -23.57 -1.19 -7.38
C THR A 227 -24.99 -1.58 -7.74
N ALA A 228 -25.38 -2.78 -7.40
CA ALA A 228 -26.77 -3.24 -7.52
C ALA A 228 -27.55 -2.95 -6.24
N CYS A 229 -28.85 -2.74 -6.37
CA CYS A 229 -29.75 -2.68 -5.23
C CYS A 229 -29.78 -4.06 -4.52
N PRO A 230 -29.66 -4.14 -3.18
CA PRO A 230 -29.73 -5.41 -2.46
C PRO A 230 -31.12 -6.08 -2.45
N GLY A 231 -32.15 -5.39 -2.94
CA GLY A 231 -33.51 -5.92 -3.04
C GLY A 231 -34.39 -5.76 -1.79
N CYS A 232 -33.83 -5.51 -0.63
CA CYS A 232 -34.45 -5.12 0.65
C CYS A 232 -35.84 -5.75 0.94
N GLY A 233 -36.12 -6.98 0.49
CA GLY A 233 -37.43 -7.63 0.65
C GLY A 233 -38.60 -7.00 -0.11
N ARG A 234 -38.36 -5.96 -0.93
CA ARG A 234 -39.38 -5.29 -1.76
C ARG A 234 -39.48 -5.87 -3.16
N THR A 235 -38.61 -6.77 -3.53
CA THR A 235 -38.58 -7.45 -4.81
C THR A 235 -38.17 -8.90 -4.62
N THR A 236 -38.74 -9.79 -5.43
CA THR A 236 -38.35 -11.19 -5.53
C THR A 236 -37.37 -11.44 -6.68
N SER A 237 -37.09 -10.42 -7.49
CA SER A 237 -36.19 -10.51 -8.63
C SER A 237 -34.74 -10.31 -8.19
N ALA A 238 -33.84 -11.17 -8.64
CA ALA A 238 -32.38 -11.06 -8.53
C ALA A 238 -31.74 -10.51 -9.81
N THR A 239 -32.53 -10.17 -10.82
CA THR A 239 -32.01 -9.83 -12.16
C THR A 239 -31.00 -8.68 -12.15
N PHE A 240 -31.18 -7.68 -11.29
CA PHE A 240 -30.26 -6.54 -11.23
C PHE A 240 -28.93 -6.89 -10.52
N GLN A 241 -28.92 -7.84 -9.58
CA GLN A 241 -27.66 -8.37 -9.02
C GLN A 241 -26.91 -9.20 -10.08
N GLU A 242 -27.62 -10.09 -10.77
CA GLU A 242 -27.07 -10.90 -11.86
C GLU A 242 -26.53 -10.01 -13.00
N LEU A 243 -27.28 -8.97 -13.36
CA LEU A 243 -26.87 -8.00 -14.37
C LEU A 243 -25.59 -7.26 -13.94
N ALA A 244 -25.49 -6.84 -12.68
CA ALA A 244 -24.31 -6.18 -12.16
C ALA A 244 -23.06 -7.07 -12.24
N GLU A 245 -23.20 -8.37 -11.99
CA GLU A 245 -22.10 -9.35 -12.14
C GLU A 245 -21.72 -9.60 -13.61
N ARG A 246 -22.69 -9.55 -14.52
CA ARG A 246 -22.50 -9.90 -15.94
C ARG A 246 -22.10 -8.72 -16.81
N ILE A 247 -22.22 -7.47 -16.35
CA ILE A 247 -21.83 -6.30 -17.13
C ILE A 247 -20.30 -6.33 -17.33
N LYS A 248 -19.87 -6.58 -18.55
CA LYS A 248 -18.46 -6.66 -18.93
C LYS A 248 -17.86 -5.30 -19.26
N ASP A 249 -18.63 -4.40 -19.85
CA ASP A 249 -18.14 -3.08 -20.30
C ASP A 249 -18.82 -1.91 -19.58
N TYR A 250 -18.97 -2.07 -18.28
CA TYR A 250 -19.61 -1.09 -17.41
C TYR A 250 -18.85 0.26 -17.33
N ARG A 251 -17.58 0.31 -17.76
CA ARG A 251 -16.76 1.54 -17.76
C ARG A 251 -17.42 2.67 -18.57
N LYS A 252 -17.89 2.33 -19.77
CA LYS A 252 -18.56 3.31 -20.64
C LYS A 252 -19.92 3.74 -20.10
N ILE A 253 -20.67 2.79 -19.51
CA ILE A 253 -22.00 3.06 -18.93
C ILE A 253 -21.90 4.06 -17.78
N ILE A 254 -20.93 3.87 -16.87
CA ILE A 254 -20.77 4.74 -15.70
C ILE A 254 -20.23 6.10 -16.09
N ALA A 255 -19.26 6.17 -17.01
CA ALA A 255 -18.78 7.45 -17.52
C ALA A 255 -19.95 8.26 -18.11
N PHE A 256 -20.79 7.64 -18.91
CA PHE A 256 -21.98 8.28 -19.51
C PHE A 256 -23.02 8.69 -18.45
N ARG A 257 -23.34 7.79 -17.50
CA ARG A 257 -24.27 8.12 -16.39
C ARG A 257 -23.75 9.29 -15.56
N ASN A 258 -22.46 9.33 -15.22
CA ASN A 258 -21.89 10.41 -14.42
C ASN A 258 -21.92 11.75 -15.16
N ILE A 259 -21.70 11.75 -16.47
CA ILE A 259 -21.91 12.94 -17.31
C ILE A 259 -23.37 13.41 -17.22
N LEU A 260 -24.34 12.51 -17.38
CA LEU A 260 -25.75 12.85 -17.35
C LEU A 260 -26.24 13.32 -15.98
N ILE A 261 -25.77 12.72 -14.87
CA ILE A 261 -26.26 13.02 -13.52
C ILE A 261 -25.56 14.20 -12.86
N HIS A 262 -24.24 14.31 -13.05
CA HIS A 262 -23.42 15.27 -12.31
C HIS A 262 -22.96 16.46 -13.15
N ALA A 263 -23.01 16.38 -14.46
CA ALA A 263 -22.55 17.42 -15.37
C ALA A 263 -23.64 17.96 -16.31
N TYR A 264 -24.92 17.71 -16.03
CA TYR A 264 -26.01 18.13 -16.91
C TYR A 264 -26.04 19.64 -17.21
N ALA A 265 -25.48 20.46 -16.34
CA ALA A 265 -25.33 21.91 -16.57
C ALA A 265 -24.17 22.28 -17.51
N THR A 266 -23.27 21.34 -17.82
CA THR A 266 -22.04 21.53 -18.62
C THR A 266 -21.86 20.45 -19.68
N VAL A 267 -22.89 19.64 -19.95
CA VAL A 267 -22.81 18.55 -20.93
C VAL A 267 -22.66 19.15 -22.33
N ASP A 268 -21.55 18.84 -22.99
CA ASP A 268 -21.36 19.13 -24.40
C ASP A 268 -22.13 18.07 -25.22
N ASP A 269 -23.09 18.52 -26.00
CA ASP A 269 -23.92 17.66 -26.87
C ASP A 269 -23.08 16.75 -27.78
N ARG A 270 -21.90 17.21 -28.17
CA ARG A 270 -20.97 16.41 -29.00
C ARG A 270 -20.41 15.19 -28.25
N ILE A 271 -20.19 15.32 -26.92
CA ILE A 271 -19.76 14.19 -26.09
C ILE A 271 -20.89 13.18 -25.96
N VAL A 272 -22.12 13.67 -25.70
CA VAL A 272 -23.31 12.80 -25.61
C VAL A 272 -23.53 12.09 -26.94
N TRP A 273 -23.46 12.82 -28.05
CA TRP A 273 -23.71 12.29 -29.39
C TRP A 273 -22.63 11.28 -29.78
N GLY A 274 -21.39 11.53 -29.46
CA GLY A 274 -20.28 10.59 -29.68
C GLY A 274 -20.45 9.26 -28.94
N VAL A 275 -21.01 9.28 -27.73
CA VAL A 275 -21.35 8.05 -26.99
C VAL A 275 -22.56 7.36 -27.63
N VAL A 276 -23.56 8.12 -28.05
CA VAL A 276 -24.76 7.57 -28.72
C VAL A 276 -24.40 6.87 -30.02
N GLU A 277 -23.58 7.48 -30.85
CA GLU A 277 -23.20 6.91 -32.16
C GLU A 277 -22.11 5.82 -32.04
N GLY A 278 -21.11 6.03 -31.16
CA GLY A 278 -19.95 5.14 -31.08
C GLY A 278 -20.12 3.97 -30.10
N ASP A 279 -20.68 4.22 -28.92
CA ASP A 279 -20.68 3.24 -27.83
C ASP A 279 -22.03 2.54 -27.60
N LEU A 280 -23.15 3.21 -27.89
CA LEU A 280 -24.50 2.66 -27.69
C LEU A 280 -24.80 1.41 -28.53
N PRO A 281 -24.35 1.33 -29.81
CA PRO A 281 -24.57 0.12 -30.60
C PRO A 281 -23.83 -1.11 -30.01
N ALA A 282 -22.60 -0.95 -29.58
CA ALA A 282 -21.83 -2.02 -28.94
C ALA A 282 -22.44 -2.42 -27.58
N LEU A 283 -22.89 -1.45 -26.81
CA LEU A 283 -23.58 -1.68 -25.55
C LEU A 283 -24.91 -2.42 -25.76
N ARG A 284 -25.69 -2.00 -26.78
CA ARG A 284 -26.94 -2.67 -27.13
C ARG A 284 -26.71 -4.12 -27.54
N ALA A 285 -25.68 -4.40 -28.35
CA ALA A 285 -25.33 -5.76 -28.72
C ALA A 285 -24.98 -6.61 -27.49
N SER A 286 -24.14 -6.08 -26.59
CA SER A 286 -23.80 -6.79 -25.34
C SER A 286 -25.00 -7.03 -24.44
N LEU A 287 -25.93 -6.08 -24.35
CA LEU A 287 -27.17 -6.23 -23.56
C LEU A 287 -28.14 -7.22 -24.21
N THR A 288 -28.22 -7.25 -25.54
CA THR A 288 -29.06 -8.20 -26.26
C THR A 288 -28.57 -9.66 -26.08
N GLU A 289 -27.25 -9.88 -25.99
CA GLU A 289 -26.69 -11.18 -25.64
C GLU A 289 -26.99 -11.61 -24.19
N LEU A 290 -27.24 -10.64 -23.30
CA LEU A 290 -27.51 -10.87 -21.89
C LEU A 290 -28.99 -11.08 -21.56
N LEU A 291 -29.87 -10.54 -22.40
CA LEU A 291 -31.31 -10.66 -22.25
C LEU A 291 -31.80 -11.70 -23.26
N PRO A 292 -32.20 -12.90 -22.82
CA PRO A 292 -32.86 -13.83 -23.72
C PRO A 292 -34.14 -13.17 -24.24
N ASP A 293 -34.44 -13.41 -25.52
CA ASP A 293 -35.66 -12.93 -26.14
C ASP A 293 -36.88 -13.27 -25.26
N SER A 294 -37.57 -12.24 -24.82
CA SER A 294 -38.84 -12.34 -24.06
C SER A 294 -40.02 -12.53 -25.00
#